data_bac061afcd3ede4ff989f60bf9c42ce4
#
_entry.id   bac061afcd3ede4ff989f60bf9c42ce4
#
_cell.length_a   1.000
_cell.length_b   1.000
_cell.length_c   1.000
_cell.angle_alpha   90.00
_cell.angle_beta   90.00
_cell.angle_gamma   90.00
#
_symmetry.space_group_name_H-M   'P 1'
#
loop_
_entity.id
_entity.type
_entity.pdbx_description
1 polymer ?
#
loop_
_entity_poly.entity_id
_entity_poly.type
_entity_poly.pdbx_seq_one_letter_code
_entity_poly.pdbx_strand_id
1 'polypeptide(L)'
;VFYAGDVIQVTVTGKDNSGKLATLRVTGNATVLSDFFQGNTNWGTGAIPNIINTVMSDDQTTFTFTVVPKSDLIWGAGNRWGRRVEAVDLSGNKTLSDEFGVRQGQLKDLFNKPSITVTQVKDIGHLTETDKAKVREEIMKAHDRVIANGRDRIASIEISNDGVATVYYKDFDKNQTNQSQYPLTTYTQSETVSDTVYKSESTSTSVSVSASSSASESASTS
;
A
#
# COMPACT_ATOMS: atom_id res chain seq x y z
N VAL A 1 -8.17 5.82 -7.70
CA VAL A 1 -8.07 4.45 -7.15
C VAL A 1 -7.85 4.56 -5.65
N PHE A 2 -8.51 3.73 -4.88
CA PHE A 2 -8.31 3.61 -3.43
C PHE A 2 -7.99 2.15 -3.06
N TYR A 3 -7.40 1.96 -1.90
CA TYR A 3 -6.94 0.67 -1.43
C TYR A 3 -7.51 0.36 -0.04
N ALA A 4 -7.51 -0.90 0.35
CA ALA A 4 -7.95 -1.30 1.68
C ALA A 4 -7.19 -0.55 2.78
N GLY A 5 -7.92 0.01 3.74
CA GLY A 5 -7.37 0.86 4.81
C GLY A 5 -7.31 2.35 4.48
N ASP A 6 -7.60 2.76 3.24
CA ASP A 6 -7.66 4.18 2.89
C ASP A 6 -8.86 4.88 3.51
N VAL A 7 -8.67 6.16 3.82
CA VAL A 7 -9.74 7.12 4.08
C VAL A 7 -9.84 8.03 2.88
N ILE A 8 -11.02 8.09 2.25
CA ILE A 8 -11.23 8.88 1.04
C ILE A 8 -11.79 10.25 1.42
N GLN A 9 -11.07 11.32 1.08
CA GLN A 9 -11.58 12.68 1.18
C GLN A 9 -12.09 13.12 -0.19
N VAL A 10 -13.31 13.63 -0.23
CA VAL A 10 -13.95 14.17 -1.44
C VAL A 10 -14.28 15.63 -1.20
N THR A 11 -13.79 16.50 -2.07
CA THR A 11 -14.17 17.92 -2.10
C THR A 11 -15.01 18.18 -3.33
N VAL A 12 -16.19 18.74 -3.10
CA VAL A 12 -17.13 19.10 -4.17
C VAL A 12 -17.23 20.61 -4.22
N THR A 13 -17.04 21.18 -5.41
CA THR A 13 -17.11 22.63 -5.65
C THR A 13 -18.08 22.92 -6.77
N GLY A 14 -19.00 23.82 -6.54
CA GLY A 14 -19.87 24.41 -7.55
C GLY A 14 -19.55 25.91 -7.69
N LYS A 15 -19.77 26.47 -8.86
CA LYS A 15 -19.62 27.90 -9.12
C LYS A 15 -20.88 28.47 -9.73
N ASP A 16 -21.26 29.63 -9.29
CA ASP A 16 -22.32 30.45 -9.87
C ASP A 16 -21.88 31.92 -9.96
N ASN A 17 -22.40 32.67 -10.91
CA ASN A 17 -22.09 34.09 -11.09
C ASN A 17 -22.63 34.97 -9.97
N SER A 18 -23.66 34.52 -9.25
CA SER A 18 -24.16 35.21 -8.06
C SER A 18 -23.31 35.00 -6.81
N GLY A 19 -22.33 34.08 -6.88
CA GLY A 19 -21.47 33.70 -5.76
C GLY A 19 -22.13 32.80 -4.71
N LYS A 20 -23.37 32.36 -4.95
CA LYS A 20 -24.09 31.46 -4.03
C LYS A 20 -24.96 30.47 -4.81
N LEU A 21 -25.00 29.23 -4.34
CA LEU A 21 -25.89 28.19 -4.82
C LEU A 21 -27.08 27.99 -3.89
N ALA A 22 -28.23 27.62 -4.46
CA ALA A 22 -29.37 27.16 -3.68
C ALA A 22 -29.12 25.74 -3.13
N THR A 23 -28.53 24.86 -3.97
CA THR A 23 -28.11 23.53 -3.53
C THR A 23 -26.87 23.07 -4.28
N LEU A 24 -26.04 22.31 -3.59
CA LEU A 24 -24.92 21.56 -4.17
C LEU A 24 -24.94 20.16 -3.55
N ARG A 25 -25.03 19.12 -4.39
CA ARG A 25 -25.15 17.76 -3.88
C ARG A 25 -24.53 16.74 -4.81
N VAL A 26 -24.13 15.61 -4.27
CA VAL A 26 -23.79 14.41 -5.02
C VAL A 26 -25.10 13.66 -5.34
N THR A 27 -25.29 13.29 -6.60
CA THR A 27 -26.46 12.55 -7.03
C THR A 27 -26.36 11.08 -6.67
N GLY A 28 -27.49 10.42 -6.44
CA GLY A 28 -27.56 8.99 -6.21
C GLY A 28 -28.52 8.60 -5.10
N ASN A 29 -28.68 7.30 -4.91
CA ASN A 29 -29.54 6.76 -3.86
C ASN A 29 -28.72 6.59 -2.57
N ALA A 30 -29.21 7.10 -1.45
CA ALA A 30 -28.59 6.98 -0.15
C ALA A 30 -28.32 5.53 0.28
N THR A 31 -29.22 4.61 -0.04
CA THR A 31 -29.09 3.18 0.29
C THR A 31 -27.88 2.56 -0.37
N VAL A 32 -27.61 2.89 -1.64
CA VAL A 32 -26.46 2.35 -2.37
C VAL A 32 -25.13 2.83 -1.81
N LEU A 33 -25.11 4.03 -1.22
CA LEU A 33 -23.89 4.57 -0.60
C LEU A 33 -23.54 3.87 0.71
N SER A 34 -24.54 3.57 1.52
CA SER A 34 -24.35 2.84 2.79
C SER A 34 -23.88 1.40 2.58
N ASP A 35 -24.09 0.83 1.39
CA ASP A 35 -23.60 -0.51 1.05
C ASP A 35 -22.07 -0.53 0.83
N PHE A 36 -21.48 0.60 0.38
CA PHE A 36 -20.07 0.70 0.03
C PHE A 36 -19.20 1.32 1.11
N PHE A 37 -19.75 2.21 1.92
CA PHE A 37 -18.99 2.99 2.90
C PHE A 37 -19.49 2.77 4.32
N GLN A 38 -18.58 2.91 5.29
CA GLN A 38 -18.92 2.84 6.70
C GLN A 38 -19.71 4.10 7.12
N GLY A 39 -20.65 3.94 8.04
CA GLY A 39 -21.46 5.02 8.55
C GLY A 39 -22.70 5.32 7.69
N ASN A 40 -23.46 6.32 8.10
CA ASN A 40 -24.66 6.74 7.39
C ASN A 40 -24.30 7.76 6.32
N THR A 41 -24.36 7.34 5.07
CA THR A 41 -24.03 8.13 3.88
C THR A 41 -25.28 8.70 3.21
N ASN A 42 -26.14 9.32 3.96
CA ASN A 42 -27.31 9.98 3.39
C ASN A 42 -26.93 11.33 2.74
N TRP A 43 -26.81 11.34 1.44
CA TRP A 43 -26.44 12.49 0.60
C TRP A 43 -27.69 13.32 0.26
N GLY A 44 -28.35 13.85 1.28
CA GLY A 44 -29.59 14.60 1.12
C GLY A 44 -29.41 15.93 0.37
N THR A 45 -30.53 16.57 0.07
CA THR A 45 -30.58 17.90 -0.57
C THR A 45 -30.05 18.97 0.39
N GLY A 46 -29.08 19.76 -0.04
CA GLY A 46 -28.64 20.99 0.63
C GLY A 46 -27.68 20.83 1.81
N ALA A 47 -27.66 19.70 2.45
CA ALA A 47 -26.67 19.30 3.45
C ALA A 47 -26.42 17.82 3.26
N ILE A 48 -25.22 17.37 3.56
CA ILE A 48 -24.93 15.94 3.64
C ILE A 48 -25.02 15.56 5.12
N PRO A 49 -26.20 15.21 5.61
CA PRO A 49 -26.34 14.79 6.99
C PRO A 49 -25.69 13.42 7.14
N ASN A 50 -24.88 13.25 8.16
CA ASN A 50 -24.34 11.99 8.62
C ASN A 50 -23.14 11.42 7.84
N ILE A 51 -22.43 12.21 7.01
CA ILE A 51 -21.08 11.86 6.61
C ILE A 51 -20.09 12.35 7.66
N ILE A 52 -19.18 11.50 8.06
CA ILE A 52 -18.13 11.85 9.01
C ILE A 52 -17.30 13.00 8.43
N ASN A 53 -17.14 14.07 9.18
CA ASN A 53 -16.33 15.24 8.83
C ASN A 53 -16.76 16.02 7.57
N THR A 54 -18.04 16.26 7.39
CA THR A 54 -18.53 17.16 6.33
C THR A 54 -18.39 18.62 6.74
N VAL A 55 -17.78 19.40 5.88
CA VAL A 55 -17.69 20.86 6.01
C VAL A 55 -18.29 21.49 4.77
N MET A 56 -19.28 22.38 4.96
CA MET A 56 -19.88 23.15 3.88
C MET A 56 -19.53 24.63 4.07
N SER A 57 -19.20 25.32 2.96
CA SER A 57 -19.00 26.76 2.96
C SER A 57 -20.32 27.52 3.18
N ASP A 58 -20.26 28.75 3.73
CA ASP A 58 -21.43 29.58 4.03
C ASP A 58 -22.24 29.96 2.77
N ASP A 59 -21.59 30.08 1.62
CA ASP A 59 -22.20 30.35 0.32
C ASP A 59 -22.75 29.10 -0.39
N GLN A 60 -22.59 27.91 0.22
CA GLN A 60 -22.97 26.61 -0.30
C GLN A 60 -22.29 26.24 -1.63
N THR A 61 -21.13 26.81 -1.92
CA THR A 61 -20.38 26.52 -3.14
C THR A 61 -19.36 25.39 -2.97
N THR A 62 -19.01 25.05 -1.75
CA THR A 62 -18.02 23.99 -1.50
C THR A 62 -18.41 23.18 -0.29
N PHE A 63 -18.29 21.88 -0.39
CA PHE A 63 -18.32 20.98 0.77
C PHE A 63 -17.26 19.88 0.63
N THR A 64 -16.76 19.46 1.79
CA THR A 64 -15.79 18.36 1.89
C THR A 64 -16.34 17.30 2.83
N PHE A 65 -16.17 16.06 2.45
CA PHE A 65 -16.54 14.93 3.29
C PHE A 65 -15.50 13.84 3.20
N THR A 66 -15.48 13.03 4.25
CA THR A 66 -14.58 11.88 4.34
C THR A 66 -15.41 10.61 4.40
N VAL A 67 -15.06 9.63 3.60
CA VAL A 67 -15.68 8.30 3.60
C VAL A 67 -14.64 7.22 3.81
N VAL A 68 -15.04 6.18 4.53
CA VAL A 68 -14.22 4.99 4.77
C VAL A 68 -14.89 3.83 4.08
N PRO A 69 -14.24 3.18 3.10
CA PRO A 69 -14.77 1.97 2.47
C PRO A 69 -14.98 0.87 3.49
N LYS A 70 -16.03 0.07 3.32
CA LYS A 70 -16.22 -1.13 4.13
C LYS A 70 -15.13 -2.15 3.82
N SER A 71 -14.53 -2.72 4.85
CA SER A 71 -13.43 -3.66 4.72
C SER A 71 -13.84 -5.06 4.24
N ASP A 72 -15.12 -5.38 4.32
CA ASP A 72 -15.71 -6.68 3.98
C ASP A 72 -16.37 -6.70 2.59
N LEU A 73 -16.25 -5.62 1.82
CA LEU A 73 -16.91 -5.47 0.53
C LEU A 73 -15.92 -5.54 -0.62
N ILE A 74 -16.13 -6.51 -1.52
CA ILE A 74 -15.56 -6.49 -2.86
C ILE A 74 -16.52 -5.71 -3.76
N TRP A 75 -16.09 -4.60 -4.28
CA TRP A 75 -16.88 -3.80 -5.20
C TRP A 75 -17.02 -4.53 -6.54
N GLY A 76 -18.22 -4.92 -6.91
CA GLY A 76 -18.60 -5.79 -8.02
C GLY A 76 -17.84 -5.65 -9.35
N ALA A 77 -18.40 -6.11 -10.43
CA ALA A 77 -17.75 -6.11 -11.75
C ALA A 77 -17.21 -4.72 -12.13
N GLY A 78 -15.89 -4.60 -12.23
CA GLY A 78 -15.21 -3.33 -12.50
C GLY A 78 -14.76 -2.54 -11.27
N ASN A 79 -15.06 -3.00 -10.06
CA ASN A 79 -14.58 -2.42 -8.80
C ASN A 79 -14.69 -0.89 -8.77
N ARG A 80 -15.81 -0.35 -9.22
CA ARG A 80 -16.01 1.09 -9.41
C ARG A 80 -17.33 1.54 -8.81
N TRP A 81 -17.27 2.72 -8.18
CA TRP A 81 -18.43 3.49 -7.78
C TRP A 81 -18.39 4.86 -8.47
N GLY A 82 -19.44 5.25 -9.15
CA GLY A 82 -19.52 6.51 -9.89
C GLY A 82 -20.76 7.31 -9.53
N ARG A 83 -20.62 8.64 -9.49
CA ARG A 83 -21.69 9.61 -9.21
C ARG A 83 -21.46 10.90 -9.97
N ARG A 84 -22.47 11.77 -9.96
CA ARG A 84 -22.40 13.13 -10.50
C ARG A 84 -22.69 14.13 -9.39
N VAL A 85 -22.27 15.36 -9.59
CA VAL A 85 -22.64 16.49 -8.74
C VAL A 85 -23.75 17.26 -9.41
N GLU A 86 -24.82 17.60 -8.69
CA GLU A 86 -25.86 18.54 -9.11
C GLU A 86 -25.67 19.85 -8.37
N ALA A 87 -25.61 20.94 -9.12
CA ALA A 87 -25.69 22.30 -8.59
C ALA A 87 -27.00 22.95 -9.05
N VAL A 88 -27.64 23.69 -8.16
CA VAL A 88 -28.86 24.50 -8.44
C VAL A 88 -28.57 25.92 -8.00
N ASP A 89 -28.76 26.89 -8.90
CA ASP A 89 -28.66 28.31 -8.56
C ASP A 89 -29.87 28.84 -7.80
N LEU A 90 -29.83 30.10 -7.38
CA LEU A 90 -30.95 30.75 -6.67
C LEU A 90 -32.20 30.98 -7.56
N SER A 91 -32.03 30.89 -8.88
CA SER A 91 -33.12 30.99 -9.87
C SER A 91 -33.76 29.65 -10.19
N GLY A 92 -33.21 28.55 -9.67
CA GLY A 92 -33.69 27.20 -9.90
C GLY A 92 -33.09 26.50 -11.12
N ASN A 93 -32.11 27.08 -11.79
CA ASN A 93 -31.41 26.41 -12.89
C ASN A 93 -30.51 25.30 -12.36
N LYS A 94 -30.52 24.17 -13.07
CA LYS A 94 -29.79 22.96 -12.65
C LYS A 94 -28.65 22.63 -13.62
N THR A 95 -27.54 22.24 -13.05
CA THR A 95 -26.38 21.71 -13.81
C THR A 95 -25.92 20.39 -13.20
N LEU A 96 -25.58 19.44 -14.02
CA LEU A 96 -24.96 18.18 -13.64
C LEU A 96 -23.51 18.13 -14.12
N SER A 97 -22.61 17.71 -13.27
CA SER A 97 -21.22 17.42 -13.65
C SER A 97 -21.11 16.19 -14.54
N ASP A 98 -19.95 16.00 -15.13
CA ASP A 98 -19.53 14.68 -15.58
C ASP A 98 -19.48 13.69 -14.42
N GLU A 99 -19.51 12.40 -14.74
CA GLU A 99 -19.41 11.37 -13.73
C GLU A 99 -17.99 11.35 -13.14
N PHE A 100 -17.90 11.49 -11.82
CA PHE A 100 -16.71 11.18 -11.08
C PHE A 100 -16.85 9.81 -10.41
N GLY A 101 -15.75 9.18 -10.10
CA GLY A 101 -15.82 7.88 -9.45
C GLY A 101 -14.54 7.46 -8.77
N VAL A 102 -14.68 6.46 -7.94
CA VAL A 102 -13.58 5.80 -7.26
C VAL A 102 -13.53 4.34 -7.67
N ARG A 103 -12.33 3.79 -7.77
CA ARG A 103 -12.08 2.41 -8.12
C ARG A 103 -11.24 1.76 -7.05
N GLN A 104 -11.61 0.56 -6.66
CA GLN A 104 -10.83 -0.27 -5.77
C GLN A 104 -9.59 -0.83 -6.50
N GLY A 105 -8.41 -0.70 -5.88
CA GLY A 105 -7.17 -1.34 -6.29
C GLY A 105 -6.75 -2.43 -5.32
N GLN A 106 -5.80 -3.26 -5.71
CA GLN A 106 -5.18 -4.27 -4.85
C GLN A 106 -3.92 -3.72 -4.19
N LEU A 107 -3.72 -4.02 -2.91
CA LEU A 107 -2.56 -3.56 -2.15
C LEU A 107 -1.23 -4.02 -2.75
N LYS A 108 -1.18 -5.21 -3.35
CA LYS A 108 0.03 -5.67 -4.06
C LYS A 108 0.44 -4.73 -5.21
N ASP A 109 -0.53 -4.08 -5.88
CA ASP A 109 -0.29 -3.14 -6.97
C ASP A 109 0.12 -1.77 -6.41
N LEU A 110 -0.45 -1.34 -5.28
CA LEU A 110 -0.03 -0.13 -4.58
C LEU A 110 1.45 -0.18 -4.20
N PHE A 111 1.88 -1.27 -3.60
CA PHE A 111 3.26 -1.43 -3.17
C PHE A 111 4.22 -1.74 -4.32
N ASN A 112 3.73 -2.42 -5.36
CA ASN A 112 4.53 -2.81 -6.54
C ASN A 112 5.86 -3.49 -6.15
N LYS A 113 5.82 -4.40 -5.18
CA LYS A 113 6.96 -5.15 -4.64
C LYS A 113 8.17 -4.24 -4.35
N PRO A 114 8.14 -3.44 -3.29
CA PRO A 114 9.23 -2.51 -2.98
C PRO A 114 10.54 -3.26 -2.74
N SER A 115 11.65 -2.65 -3.15
CA SER A 115 12.99 -3.20 -2.91
C SER A 115 13.31 -3.24 -1.42
N ILE A 116 13.89 -4.34 -0.97
CA ILE A 116 14.30 -4.56 0.41
C ILE A 116 15.82 -4.61 0.53
N THR A 117 16.32 -4.37 1.74
CA THR A 117 17.73 -4.57 2.06
C THR A 117 17.99 -6.07 2.28
N VAL A 118 18.97 -6.62 1.57
CA VAL A 118 19.34 -8.03 1.68
C VAL A 118 19.97 -8.29 3.06
N THR A 119 19.48 -9.30 3.77
CA THR A 119 19.99 -9.71 5.07
C THR A 119 21.20 -10.63 4.94
N GLN A 120 22.31 -10.32 5.60
CA GLN A 120 23.49 -11.17 5.64
C GLN A 120 23.27 -12.32 6.64
N VAL A 121 23.42 -13.56 6.18
CA VAL A 121 23.22 -14.78 6.98
C VAL A 121 24.42 -15.74 6.85
N LYS A 122 24.55 -16.66 7.78
CA LYS A 122 25.63 -17.66 7.75
C LYS A 122 25.35 -18.85 6.84
N ASP A 123 24.08 -19.22 6.73
CA ASP A 123 23.64 -20.36 5.94
C ASP A 123 22.33 -20.00 5.25
N ILE A 124 22.42 -19.75 3.96
CA ILE A 124 21.26 -19.35 3.12
C ILE A 124 20.26 -20.48 2.92
N GLY A 125 20.63 -21.73 3.19
CA GLY A 125 19.76 -22.89 3.10
C GLY A 125 19.02 -23.22 4.41
N HIS A 126 19.48 -22.66 5.53
CA HIS A 126 18.95 -22.96 6.87
C HIS A 126 18.86 -21.70 7.73
N LEU A 127 17.95 -20.81 7.39
CA LEU A 127 17.75 -19.57 8.14
C LEU A 127 17.25 -19.86 9.56
N THR A 128 17.88 -19.19 10.53
CA THR A 128 17.42 -19.18 11.91
C THR A 128 16.18 -18.27 12.04
N GLU A 129 15.43 -18.41 13.13
CA GLU A 129 14.31 -17.49 13.40
C GLU A 129 14.76 -16.03 13.55
N THR A 130 15.99 -15.81 14.04
CA THR A 130 16.59 -14.47 14.08
C THR A 130 16.83 -13.90 12.68
N ASP A 131 17.29 -14.72 11.74
CA ASP A 131 17.51 -14.30 10.35
C ASP A 131 16.17 -13.98 9.67
N LYS A 132 15.18 -14.85 9.84
CA LYS A 132 13.82 -14.62 9.33
C LYS A 132 13.19 -13.35 9.91
N ALA A 133 13.42 -13.06 11.20
CA ALA A 133 12.93 -11.83 11.83
C ALA A 133 13.56 -10.57 11.21
N LYS A 134 14.86 -10.60 10.89
CA LYS A 134 15.54 -9.50 10.18
C LYS A 134 14.98 -9.31 8.77
N VAL A 135 14.81 -10.38 8.00
CA VAL A 135 14.20 -10.31 6.67
C VAL A 135 12.80 -9.71 6.73
N ARG A 136 11.99 -10.15 7.68
CA ARG A 136 10.64 -9.63 7.89
C ARG A 136 10.66 -8.12 8.16
N GLU A 137 11.56 -7.65 9.01
CA GLU A 137 11.67 -6.23 9.33
C GLU A 137 12.11 -5.40 8.13
N GLU A 138 13.02 -5.88 7.29
CA GLU A 138 13.40 -5.18 6.05
C GLU A 138 12.24 -5.07 5.06
N ILE A 139 11.41 -6.11 4.96
CA ILE A 139 10.18 -6.07 4.16
C ILE A 139 9.22 -5.01 4.71
N MET A 140 8.97 -4.99 6.01
CA MET A 140 8.08 -4.00 6.65
C MET A 140 8.59 -2.57 6.45
N LYS A 141 9.88 -2.31 6.63
CA LYS A 141 10.49 -1.00 6.38
C LYS A 141 10.33 -0.56 4.92
N ALA A 142 10.45 -1.50 3.98
CA ALA A 142 10.25 -1.20 2.57
C ALA A 142 8.82 -0.72 2.28
N HIS A 143 7.82 -1.34 2.91
CA HIS A 143 6.42 -0.93 2.78
C HIS A 143 6.15 0.43 3.43
N ASP A 144 6.75 0.72 4.58
CA ASP A 144 6.66 2.04 5.23
C ASP A 144 7.28 3.17 4.39
N ARG A 145 8.24 2.86 3.52
CA ARG A 145 8.80 3.84 2.57
C ARG A 145 7.87 4.18 1.41
N VAL A 146 6.95 3.29 1.05
CA VAL A 146 5.96 3.54 -0.02
C VAL A 146 4.85 4.46 0.47
N ILE A 147 4.27 4.16 1.63
CA ILE A 147 3.26 4.98 2.30
C ILE A 147 3.51 4.97 3.81
N ALA A 148 3.11 6.02 4.50
CA ALA A 148 3.18 6.07 5.96
C ALA A 148 2.41 4.89 6.58
N ASN A 149 3.06 4.16 7.49
CA ASN A 149 2.53 2.95 8.13
C ASN A 149 2.14 1.85 7.12
N GLY A 150 2.88 1.72 6.01
CA GLY A 150 2.61 0.72 4.98
C GLY A 150 2.59 -0.71 5.51
N ARG A 151 3.39 -0.98 6.57
CA ARG A 151 3.39 -2.28 7.27
C ARG A 151 2.02 -2.69 7.82
N ASP A 152 1.17 -1.74 8.18
CA ASP A 152 -0.17 -2.02 8.70
C ASP A 152 -1.12 -2.63 7.65
N ARG A 153 -0.75 -2.51 6.37
CA ARG A 153 -1.47 -3.14 5.25
C ARG A 153 -1.07 -4.59 4.98
N ILE A 154 -0.06 -5.10 5.70
CA ILE A 154 0.40 -6.48 5.59
C ILE A 154 -0.41 -7.36 6.54
N ALA A 155 -1.00 -8.44 6.02
CA ALA A 155 -1.71 -9.43 6.82
C ALA A 155 -0.74 -10.39 7.49
N SER A 156 0.23 -10.94 6.72
CA SER A 156 1.28 -11.82 7.21
C SER A 156 2.47 -11.85 6.26
N ILE A 157 3.62 -12.29 6.79
CA ILE A 157 4.83 -12.57 6.02
C ILE A 157 5.28 -13.96 6.39
N GLU A 158 5.31 -14.86 5.41
CA GLU A 158 5.86 -16.20 5.54
C GLU A 158 7.26 -16.23 4.94
N ILE A 159 8.21 -16.82 5.65
CA ILE A 159 9.61 -16.92 5.22
C ILE A 159 10.02 -18.38 5.32
N SER A 160 10.42 -18.97 4.20
CA SER A 160 10.93 -20.33 4.13
C SER A 160 12.35 -20.44 4.71
N ASN A 161 12.81 -21.67 4.94
CA ASN A 161 14.13 -21.90 5.50
C ASN A 161 15.27 -21.49 4.56
N ASP A 162 15.00 -21.38 3.27
CA ASP A 162 15.96 -20.93 2.24
C ASP A 162 15.80 -19.43 1.91
N GLY A 163 14.99 -18.69 2.65
CA GLY A 163 14.87 -17.24 2.54
C GLY A 163 13.83 -16.74 1.54
N VAL A 164 13.06 -17.59 0.89
CA VAL A 164 11.93 -17.13 0.06
C VAL A 164 10.86 -16.54 0.98
N ALA A 165 10.49 -15.28 0.75
CA ALA A 165 9.49 -14.59 1.54
C ALA A 165 8.21 -14.35 0.75
N THR A 166 7.06 -14.64 1.34
CA THR A 166 5.73 -14.38 0.78
C THR A 166 5.00 -13.39 1.67
N VAL A 167 4.59 -12.27 1.10
CA VAL A 167 3.87 -11.18 1.78
C VAL A 167 2.40 -11.25 1.38
N TYR A 168 1.52 -11.37 2.34
CA TYR A 168 0.07 -11.36 2.17
C TYR A 168 -0.50 -10.02 2.63
N TYR A 169 -1.39 -9.42 1.83
CA TYR A 169 -1.94 -8.09 2.08
C TYR A 169 -3.37 -8.12 2.60
N LYS A 170 -3.71 -7.17 3.46
CA LYS A 170 -5.06 -6.95 4.00
C LYS A 170 -5.95 -6.26 2.98
N ASP A 171 -6.34 -6.95 1.91
CA ASP A 171 -7.27 -6.41 0.93
C ASP A 171 -8.74 -6.55 1.37
N PHE A 172 -9.62 -5.91 0.61
CA PHE A 172 -11.06 -6.08 0.76
C PHE A 172 -11.47 -7.50 0.37
N ASP A 173 -11.60 -8.38 1.31
CA ASP A 173 -12.15 -9.72 1.12
C ASP A 173 -13.12 -10.07 2.25
N LYS A 174 -14.32 -10.50 1.85
CA LYS A 174 -15.37 -10.98 2.74
C LYS A 174 -14.96 -12.21 3.55
N ASN A 175 -14.03 -12.98 3.04
CA ASN A 175 -13.65 -14.30 3.56
C ASN A 175 -12.23 -14.31 4.16
N GLN A 176 -11.77 -13.20 4.68
CA GLN A 176 -10.40 -12.99 5.21
C GLN A 176 -9.96 -13.97 6.34
N THR A 177 -10.67 -15.05 6.56
CA THR A 177 -10.23 -16.10 7.47
C THR A 177 -9.23 -17.08 6.85
N ASN A 178 -9.02 -17.04 5.54
CA ASN A 178 -8.13 -17.94 4.83
C ASN A 178 -7.04 -17.16 4.10
N GLN A 179 -5.80 -17.22 4.60
CA GLN A 179 -4.63 -16.54 4.02
C GLN A 179 -4.39 -16.86 2.54
N SER A 180 -4.82 -18.03 2.05
CA SER A 180 -4.69 -18.42 0.64
C SER A 180 -5.49 -17.53 -0.33
N GLN A 181 -6.37 -16.68 0.16
CA GLN A 181 -7.22 -15.78 -0.65
C GLN A 181 -6.69 -14.33 -0.72
N TYR A 182 -5.69 -13.97 0.11
CA TYR A 182 -5.10 -12.65 0.05
C TYR A 182 -4.23 -12.48 -1.20
N PRO A 183 -4.29 -11.33 -1.87
CA PRO A 183 -3.26 -10.94 -2.82
C PRO A 183 -1.89 -11.02 -2.17
N LEU A 184 -0.94 -11.56 -2.89
CA LEU A 184 0.39 -11.78 -2.36
C LEU A 184 1.50 -11.31 -3.31
N THR A 185 2.67 -11.07 -2.73
CA THR A 185 3.93 -10.81 -3.44
C THR A 185 5.00 -11.73 -2.88
N THR A 186 5.84 -12.31 -3.75
CA THR A 186 6.91 -13.20 -3.35
C THR A 186 8.27 -12.59 -3.66
N TYR A 187 9.17 -12.68 -2.68
CA TYR A 187 10.58 -12.35 -2.79
C TYR A 187 11.40 -13.63 -2.91
N THR A 188 12.32 -13.67 -3.83
CA THR A 188 13.25 -14.79 -4.01
C THR A 188 14.33 -14.81 -2.92
N GLN A 189 15.04 -15.92 -2.78
CA GLN A 189 16.16 -16.02 -1.85
C GLN A 189 17.20 -14.90 -2.07
N SER A 190 17.58 -14.64 -3.31
CA SER A 190 18.58 -13.61 -3.63
C SER A 190 18.14 -12.19 -3.33
N GLU A 191 16.83 -11.93 -3.23
CA GLU A 191 16.28 -10.63 -2.82
C GLU A 191 16.27 -10.46 -1.31
N THR A 192 16.29 -11.54 -0.55
CA THR A 192 16.09 -11.52 0.89
C THR A 192 17.36 -11.77 1.69
N VAL A 193 18.21 -12.71 1.26
CA VAL A 193 19.41 -13.14 1.99
C VAL A 193 20.64 -13.25 1.10
N SER A 194 21.80 -13.06 1.73
CA SER A 194 23.12 -13.22 1.12
C SER A 194 24.07 -13.87 2.12
N ASP A 195 24.95 -14.74 1.63
CA ASP A 195 25.93 -15.47 2.45
C ASP A 195 27.04 -14.54 2.95
N THR A 196 27.26 -14.52 4.27
CA THR A 196 28.35 -13.76 4.89
C THR A 196 29.68 -14.52 4.87
N VAL A 197 29.67 -15.85 4.74
CA VAL A 197 30.88 -16.68 4.80
C VAL A 197 31.73 -16.52 3.54
N TYR A 198 31.11 -16.29 2.41
CA TYR A 198 31.82 -16.13 1.12
C TYR A 198 32.77 -14.93 1.08
N LYS A 199 32.52 -13.89 1.86
CA LYS A 199 33.37 -12.69 1.93
C LYS A 199 34.58 -12.85 2.85
N SER A 200 34.54 -13.74 3.84
CA SER A 200 35.64 -13.97 4.76
C SER A 200 36.68 -14.96 4.22
N GLU A 201 36.29 -15.93 3.42
CA GLU A 201 37.22 -16.90 2.79
C GLU A 201 38.01 -16.31 1.62
N SER A 202 37.42 -15.40 0.84
CA SER A 202 38.14 -14.75 -0.25
C SER A 202 39.19 -13.72 0.20
N THR A 203 39.17 -13.30 1.48
CA THR A 203 40.22 -12.44 2.05
C THR A 203 41.34 -13.20 2.72
N SER A 204 41.17 -14.48 3.03
CA SER A 204 42.21 -15.31 3.71
C SER A 204 43.13 -16.07 2.72
N THR A 205 42.73 -16.21 1.47
CA THR A 205 43.51 -16.94 0.46
C THR A 205 44.59 -16.10 -0.28
N SER A 206 44.58 -14.79 -0.06
CA SER A 206 45.55 -13.89 -0.74
C SER A 206 46.82 -13.56 0.08
N VAL A 207 46.98 -14.13 1.28
CA VAL A 207 48.15 -13.81 2.15
C VAL A 207 49.16 -14.95 2.25
N SER A 208 48.88 -16.13 1.73
CA SER A 208 49.79 -17.31 1.93
C SER A 208 50.68 -17.69 0.74
N VAL A 209 50.83 -16.85 -0.29
CA VAL A 209 51.68 -17.18 -1.46
C VAL A 209 52.94 -16.32 -1.58
N SER A 210 53.25 -15.45 -0.62
CA SER A 210 54.41 -14.53 -0.73
C SER A 210 55.58 -14.84 0.22
N ALA A 211 55.69 -16.04 0.78
CA ALA A 211 56.80 -16.36 1.67
C ALA A 211 57.40 -17.73 1.42
N SER A 212 57.92 -17.96 0.23
CA SER A 212 58.90 -19.04 0.02
C SER A 212 59.62 -18.93 -1.35
N SER A 213 60.52 -18.00 -1.46
CA SER A 213 61.65 -18.14 -2.39
C SER A 213 62.74 -17.10 -2.06
N SER A 214 63.63 -17.41 -1.12
CA SER A 214 65.00 -16.95 -1.17
C SER A 214 65.80 -17.61 -0.03
N ALA A 215 66.21 -18.83 -0.25
CA ALA A 215 67.34 -19.44 0.48
C ALA A 215 67.95 -20.53 -0.38
N SER A 216 68.92 -20.18 -1.13
CA SER A 216 70.03 -20.97 -1.64
C SER A 216 70.86 -20.02 -2.48
N GLU A 217 72.07 -19.88 -2.32
CA GLU A 217 73.27 -20.60 -2.38
C GLU A 217 74.44 -19.62 -2.34
N SER A 218 75.46 -19.92 -1.60
CA SER A 218 76.80 -19.73 -2.05
C SER A 218 77.77 -20.57 -1.17
N ALA A 219 78.02 -21.72 -1.66
CA ALA A 219 79.24 -22.47 -1.31
C ALA A 219 80.16 -22.33 -2.48
N SER A 220 81.40 -21.88 -2.25
CA SER A 220 82.50 -22.03 -3.21
C SER A 220 83.82 -22.13 -2.44
N THR A 221 84.40 -23.20 -2.56
CA THR A 221 85.71 -23.72 -2.84
C THR A 221 86.84 -22.71 -2.93
N SER A 222 87.87 -22.91 -2.14
CA SER A 222 89.20 -23.30 -2.49
C SER A 222 90.11 -23.44 -1.34
#